data_76eb90dada381ca885a533d77115103e
#
_entry.id   76eb90dada381ca885a533d77115103e
#
_cell.length_a   1.000
_cell.length_b   1.000
_cell.length_c   1.000
_cell.angle_alpha   90.00
_cell.angle_beta   90.00
_cell.angle_gamma   90.00
#
_symmetry.space_group_name_H-M   'P 1'
#
loop_
_entity.id
_entity.type
_entity.pdbx_description
1 polymer ?
#
loop_
_entity_poly.entity_id
_entity_poly.type
_entity_poly.pdbx_seq_one_letter_code
_entity_poly.pdbx_strand_id
1 'polypeptide(L)'
;VIGAPFYNFTIPSQLKSWIDRVLQAGRTFRYTANGPEGLAGDKTVIVVESRGGIYSASEGGRAAEHQETYLQTIFGFVGIHNVQFVRAEGLGMGPDARAAGIANGQADIARVVAATAQEALPA
;
A
#
# COMPACT_ATOMS: atom_id res chain seq x y z
N VAL A 1 -8.45 -5.19 -0.17
CA VAL A 1 -7.85 -4.54 -1.34
C VAL A 1 -8.19 -3.06 -1.30
N ILE A 2 -7.19 -2.21 -1.50
CA ILE A 2 -7.32 -0.75 -1.45
C ILE A 2 -6.81 -0.17 -2.77
N GLY A 3 -7.65 0.60 -3.46
CA GLY A 3 -7.24 1.45 -4.57
C GLY A 3 -6.69 2.78 -4.04
N ALA A 4 -5.45 3.10 -4.36
CA ALA A 4 -4.77 4.27 -3.82
C ALA A 4 -4.03 5.02 -4.94
N PRO A 5 -4.66 5.97 -5.63
CA PRO A 5 -3.93 6.84 -6.53
C PRO A 5 -2.91 7.68 -5.77
N PHE A 6 -1.81 8.01 -6.43
CA PHE A 6 -0.73 8.81 -5.88
C PHE A 6 -1.00 10.29 -6.16
N TYR A 7 -1.31 11.06 -5.15
CA TYR A 7 -1.60 12.49 -5.25
C TYR A 7 -0.64 13.28 -4.39
N ASN A 8 0.07 14.22 -5.01
CA ASN A 8 0.98 15.12 -4.31
C ASN A 8 1.93 14.35 -3.35
N PHE A 9 2.55 13.32 -3.89
CA PHE A 9 3.57 12.49 -3.24
C PHE A 9 3.07 11.58 -2.11
N THR A 10 1.77 11.38 -1.97
CA THR A 10 1.20 10.51 -0.94
C THR A 10 -0.18 9.96 -1.33
N ILE A 11 -0.97 9.55 -0.34
CA ILE A 11 -2.32 9.01 -0.53
C ILE A 11 -3.35 10.11 -0.75
N PRO A 12 -4.51 9.78 -1.36
CA PRO A 12 -5.62 10.73 -1.49
C PRO A 12 -6.20 11.12 -0.12
N SER A 13 -6.80 12.30 -0.05
CA SER A 13 -7.42 12.80 1.18
C SER A 13 -8.57 11.91 1.68
N GLN A 14 -9.32 11.29 0.76
CA GLN A 14 -10.39 10.37 1.12
C GLN A 14 -9.86 9.13 1.86
N LEU A 15 -8.75 8.57 1.41
CA LEU A 15 -8.12 7.44 2.07
C LEU A 15 -7.57 7.85 3.44
N LYS A 16 -6.95 9.02 3.54
CA LYS A 16 -6.46 9.57 4.82
C LYS A 16 -7.61 9.76 5.82
N SER A 17 -8.74 10.29 5.37
CA SER A 17 -9.92 10.46 6.22
C SER A 17 -10.47 9.12 6.73
N TRP A 18 -10.47 8.09 5.90
CA TRP A 18 -10.87 6.74 6.30
C TRP A 18 -9.90 6.17 7.35
N ILE A 19 -8.60 6.29 7.12
CA ILE A 19 -7.57 5.84 8.06
C ILE A 19 -7.76 6.52 9.42
N ASP A 20 -7.95 7.83 9.44
CA ASP A 20 -8.11 8.60 10.67
C ASP A 20 -9.36 8.20 11.47
N ARG A 21 -10.36 7.63 10.82
CA ARG A 21 -11.57 7.12 11.46
C ARG A 21 -11.45 5.67 11.92
N VAL A 22 -10.65 4.87 11.23
CA VAL A 22 -10.48 3.45 11.53
C VAL A 22 -9.46 3.23 12.65
N LEU A 23 -8.44 4.07 12.74
CA LEU A 23 -7.46 4.01 13.82
C LEU A 23 -8.07 4.61 15.10
N GLN A 24 -8.65 3.76 15.93
CA GLN A 24 -9.29 4.13 17.20
C GLN A 24 -8.70 3.35 18.35
N ALA A 25 -8.28 4.06 19.39
CA ALA A 25 -7.80 3.45 20.62
C ALA A 25 -8.88 2.56 21.24
N GLY A 26 -8.50 1.34 21.61
CA GLY A 26 -9.40 0.32 22.14
C GLY A 26 -10.15 -0.50 21.09
N ARG A 27 -10.00 -0.18 19.79
CA ARG A 27 -10.65 -0.92 18.69
C ARG A 27 -9.66 -1.52 17.72
N THR A 28 -8.79 -0.71 17.09
CA THR A 28 -7.79 -1.20 16.14
C THR A 28 -6.39 -1.21 16.71
N PHE A 29 -6.17 -0.53 17.81
CA PHE A 29 -4.94 -0.57 18.60
C PHE A 29 -5.25 -0.23 20.05
N ARG A 30 -4.31 -0.53 20.94
CA ARG A 30 -4.38 -0.13 22.35
C ARG A 30 -3.02 0.24 22.88
N TYR A 31 -2.97 1.04 23.92
CA TYR A 31 -1.74 1.33 24.65
C TYR A 31 -1.54 0.33 25.79
N THR A 32 -0.33 -0.20 25.91
CA THR A 32 0.08 -1.12 26.96
C THR A 32 1.28 -0.58 27.71
N ALA A 33 1.65 -1.21 28.81
CA ALA A 33 2.88 -0.87 29.54
C ALA A 33 4.15 -1.01 28.68
N ASN A 34 4.10 -1.82 27.63
CA ASN A 34 5.21 -2.05 26.70
C ASN A 34 5.07 -1.25 25.38
N GLY A 35 4.16 -0.30 25.31
CA GLY A 35 3.89 0.53 24.14
C GLY A 35 2.60 0.15 23.43
N PRO A 36 2.36 0.74 22.25
CA PRO A 36 1.15 0.44 21.48
C PRO A 36 1.15 -1.00 20.95
N GLU A 37 -0.04 -1.59 20.91
CA GLU A 37 -0.30 -2.93 20.38
C GLU A 37 -1.42 -2.86 19.34
N GLY A 38 -1.20 -3.44 18.16
CA GLY A 38 -2.20 -3.54 17.11
C GLY A 38 -3.23 -4.63 17.41
N LEU A 39 -4.49 -4.34 17.12
CA LEU A 39 -5.62 -5.25 17.38
C LEU A 39 -6.28 -5.79 16.10
N ALA A 40 -5.80 -5.39 14.91
CA ALA A 40 -6.39 -5.78 13.63
C ALA A 40 -5.51 -6.76 12.82
N GLY A 41 -4.67 -7.54 13.49
CA GLY A 41 -3.74 -8.50 12.86
C GLY A 41 -4.42 -9.61 12.05
N ASP A 42 -3.62 -10.54 11.54
CA ASP A 42 -4.05 -11.72 10.75
C ASP A 42 -4.76 -11.35 9.43
N LYS A 43 -4.38 -10.24 8.84
CA LYS A 43 -4.92 -9.80 7.54
C LYS A 43 -3.79 -9.56 6.55
N THR A 44 -4.12 -9.78 5.28
CA THR A 44 -3.30 -9.33 4.15
C THR A 44 -3.96 -8.12 3.52
N VAL A 45 -3.21 -7.05 3.33
CA VAL A 45 -3.65 -5.84 2.63
C VAL A 45 -2.94 -5.75 1.29
N ILE A 46 -3.69 -5.58 0.22
CA ILE A 46 -3.18 -5.35 -1.12
C ILE A 46 -3.55 -3.92 -1.51
N VAL A 47 -2.53 -3.12 -1.80
CA VAL A 47 -2.69 -1.73 -2.23
C VAL A 47 -2.40 -1.64 -3.72
N VAL A 48 -3.39 -1.19 -4.48
CA VAL A 48 -3.26 -0.98 -5.93
C VAL A 48 -3.05 0.51 -6.18
N GLU A 49 -1.86 0.84 -6.66
CA GLU A 49 -1.41 2.22 -6.82
C GLU A 49 -1.34 2.63 -8.29
N SER A 50 -1.79 3.84 -8.57
CA SER A 50 -1.64 4.48 -9.88
C SER A 50 -0.85 5.79 -9.72
N ARG A 51 0.19 5.99 -10.56
CA ARG A 51 1.11 7.13 -10.47
C ARG A 51 1.33 7.74 -11.84
N GLY A 52 1.21 9.06 -11.93
CA GLY A 52 1.48 9.78 -13.17
C GLY A 52 2.95 9.75 -13.56
N GLY A 53 3.85 9.88 -12.60
CA GLY A 53 5.30 9.76 -12.77
C GLY A 53 5.82 8.37 -12.40
N ILE A 54 7.16 8.22 -12.45
CA ILE A 54 7.88 7.01 -12.02
C ILE A 54 8.69 7.35 -10.78
N TYR A 55 8.39 6.69 -9.67
CA TYR A 55 9.00 6.97 -8.37
C TYR A 55 9.82 5.79 -7.82
N SER A 56 9.62 4.59 -8.31
CA SER A 56 10.31 3.39 -7.83
C SER A 56 11.69 3.17 -8.47
N ALA A 57 12.00 3.85 -9.56
CA ALA A 57 13.16 3.55 -10.39
C ALA A 57 14.45 4.29 -9.99
N SER A 58 14.38 5.28 -9.10
CA SER A 58 15.53 6.09 -8.71
C SER A 58 15.52 6.41 -7.23
N GLU A 59 16.68 6.76 -6.69
CA GLU A 59 16.81 7.19 -5.29
C GLU A 59 15.99 8.46 -5.01
N GLY A 60 16.07 9.45 -5.89
CA GLY A 60 15.29 10.68 -5.78
C GLY A 60 13.80 10.44 -5.87
N GLY A 61 13.37 9.54 -6.74
CA GLY A 61 11.97 9.13 -6.84
C GLY A 61 11.49 8.47 -5.55
N ARG A 62 12.25 7.52 -5.02
CA ARG A 62 11.92 6.84 -3.76
C ARG A 62 11.89 7.81 -2.57
N ALA A 63 12.76 8.79 -2.54
CA ALA A 63 12.78 9.82 -1.49
C ALA A 63 11.53 10.72 -1.53
N ALA A 64 10.93 10.91 -2.69
CA ALA A 64 9.71 11.71 -2.87
C ALA A 64 8.42 10.87 -2.73
N GLU A 65 8.53 9.57 -2.57
CA GLU A 65 7.41 8.64 -2.46
C GLU A 65 7.04 8.47 -0.98
N HIS A 66 5.89 9.02 -0.56
CA HIS A 66 5.41 8.99 0.82
C HIS A 66 4.10 8.20 0.96
N GLN A 67 3.80 7.33 0.03
CA GLN A 67 2.59 6.51 0.03
C GLN A 67 2.83 5.14 0.67
N GLU A 68 3.82 4.39 0.20
CA GLU A 68 4.05 3.02 0.66
C GLU A 68 4.59 2.97 2.09
N THR A 69 5.58 3.77 2.41
CA THR A 69 6.13 3.84 3.78
C THR A 69 5.08 4.28 4.78
N TYR A 70 4.24 5.24 4.39
CA TYR A 70 3.13 5.70 5.21
C TYR A 70 2.12 4.57 5.47
N LEU A 71 1.68 3.89 4.42
CA LEU A 71 0.70 2.79 4.55
C LEU A 71 1.28 1.61 5.34
N GLN A 72 2.54 1.26 5.12
CA GLN A 72 3.22 0.24 5.92
C GLN A 72 3.24 0.61 7.40
N THR A 73 3.52 1.86 7.73
CA THR A 73 3.53 2.36 9.11
C THR A 73 2.14 2.26 9.74
N ILE A 74 1.10 2.73 9.03
CA ILE A 74 -0.27 2.73 9.52
C ILE A 74 -0.80 1.30 9.73
N PHE A 75 -0.63 0.43 8.76
CA PHE A 75 -1.10 -0.95 8.88
C PHE A 75 -0.29 -1.73 9.92
N GLY A 76 1.02 -1.54 9.97
CA GLY A 76 1.87 -2.13 11.00
C GLY A 76 1.47 -1.70 12.41
N PHE A 77 1.11 -0.44 12.58
CA PHE A 77 0.64 0.09 13.86
C PHE A 77 -0.62 -0.61 14.39
N VAL A 78 -1.52 -1.01 13.51
CA VAL A 78 -2.72 -1.77 13.89
C VAL A 78 -2.51 -3.29 13.86
N GLY A 79 -1.29 -3.76 13.60
CA GLY A 79 -0.93 -5.19 13.65
C GLY A 79 -0.96 -5.91 12.31
N ILE A 80 -1.15 -5.21 11.19
CA ILE A 80 -1.14 -5.79 9.85
C ILE A 80 0.24 -5.59 9.24
N HIS A 81 1.03 -6.66 9.13
CA HIS A 81 2.40 -6.61 8.62
C HIS A 81 2.53 -7.13 7.18
N ASN A 82 1.55 -7.87 6.69
CA ASN A 82 1.53 -8.34 5.31
C ASN A 82 0.80 -7.34 4.43
N VAL A 83 1.55 -6.37 3.92
CA VAL A 83 1.07 -5.34 2.99
C VAL A 83 1.77 -5.53 1.66
N GLN A 84 1.00 -5.78 0.61
CA GLN A 84 1.49 -6.00 -0.75
C GLN A 84 1.12 -4.81 -1.63
N PHE A 85 2.03 -4.41 -2.52
CA PHE A 85 1.81 -3.27 -3.41
C PHE A 85 1.80 -3.71 -4.87
N VAL A 86 0.82 -3.19 -5.60
CA VAL A 86 0.70 -3.28 -7.06
C VAL A 86 0.89 -1.88 -7.62
N ARG A 87 1.90 -1.67 -8.47
CA ARG A 87 2.26 -0.34 -8.98
C ARG A 87 2.02 -0.25 -10.47
N ALA A 88 1.24 0.76 -10.88
CA ALA A 88 1.15 1.23 -12.25
C ALA A 88 1.71 2.66 -12.30
N GLU A 89 2.95 2.80 -12.76
CA GLU A 89 3.68 4.07 -12.81
C GLU A 89 3.84 4.59 -14.23
N GLY A 90 4.18 5.89 -14.36
CA GLY A 90 4.39 6.51 -15.67
C GLY A 90 3.11 6.75 -16.46
N LEU A 91 1.96 6.74 -15.82
CA LEU A 91 0.66 6.81 -16.52
C LEU A 91 0.40 8.18 -17.16
N GLY A 92 1.10 9.22 -16.72
CA GLY A 92 1.03 10.58 -17.27
C GLY A 92 2.18 10.93 -18.20
N MET A 93 3.06 9.97 -18.56
CA MET A 93 4.29 10.23 -19.30
C MET A 93 4.22 9.84 -20.79
N GLY A 94 3.04 9.81 -21.35
CA GLY A 94 2.79 9.47 -22.76
C GLY A 94 2.29 8.03 -22.96
N PRO A 95 1.83 7.69 -24.19
CA PRO A 95 1.16 6.42 -24.45
C PRO A 95 2.04 5.19 -24.19
N ASP A 96 3.31 5.24 -24.58
CA ASP A 96 4.22 4.09 -24.40
C ASP A 96 4.55 3.85 -22.93
N ALA A 97 4.84 4.90 -22.17
CA ALA A 97 5.09 4.82 -20.75
C ALA A 97 3.84 4.33 -19.99
N ARG A 98 2.66 4.82 -20.38
CA ARG A 98 1.40 4.37 -19.82
C ARG A 98 1.17 2.88 -20.08
N ALA A 99 1.37 2.41 -21.29
CA ALA A 99 1.22 0.99 -21.64
C ALA A 99 2.18 0.11 -20.82
N ALA A 100 3.44 0.53 -20.70
CA ALA A 100 4.44 -0.16 -19.89
C ALA A 100 4.06 -0.17 -18.40
N GLY A 101 3.57 0.93 -17.86
CA GLY A 101 3.13 1.04 -16.47
C GLY A 101 1.96 0.12 -16.16
N ILE A 102 0.99 0.03 -17.06
CA ILE A 102 -0.16 -0.89 -16.92
C ILE A 102 0.33 -2.35 -16.97
N ALA A 103 1.22 -2.69 -17.93
CA ALA A 103 1.78 -4.04 -18.03
C ALA A 103 2.54 -4.45 -16.75
N ASN A 104 3.33 -3.54 -16.19
CA ASN A 104 4.04 -3.77 -14.93
C ASN A 104 3.06 -3.98 -13.76
N GLY A 105 1.99 -3.19 -13.69
CA GLY A 105 0.93 -3.37 -12.70
C GLY A 105 0.24 -4.73 -12.81
N GLN A 106 -0.04 -5.18 -14.03
CA GLN A 106 -0.62 -6.50 -14.28
C GLN A 106 0.33 -7.64 -13.85
N ALA A 107 1.63 -7.49 -14.07
CA ALA A 107 2.63 -8.45 -13.60
C ALA A 107 2.70 -8.48 -12.06
N ASP A 108 2.61 -7.33 -11.41
CA ASP A 108 2.53 -7.23 -9.95
C ASP A 108 1.26 -7.92 -9.41
N ILE A 109 0.13 -7.77 -10.07
CA ILE A 109 -1.12 -8.46 -9.69
C ILE A 109 -0.91 -9.97 -9.70
N ALA A 110 -0.34 -10.52 -10.77
CA ALA A 110 -0.09 -11.95 -10.88
C ALA A 110 0.82 -12.45 -9.75
N ARG A 111 1.87 -11.71 -9.42
CA ARG A 111 2.80 -12.02 -8.33
C ARG A 111 2.11 -12.00 -6.96
N VAL A 112 1.34 -10.97 -6.68
CA VAL A 112 0.65 -10.77 -5.41
C VAL A 112 -0.46 -11.83 -5.21
N VAL A 113 -1.23 -12.12 -6.25
CA VAL A 113 -2.27 -13.16 -6.21
C VAL A 113 -1.65 -14.54 -5.95
N ALA A 114 -0.55 -14.88 -6.61
CA ALA A 114 0.15 -16.14 -6.39
C ALA A 114 0.67 -16.25 -4.94
N ALA A 115 1.28 -15.20 -4.40
CA ALA A 115 1.77 -15.18 -3.02
C ALA A 115 0.62 -15.34 -2.00
N THR A 116 -0.48 -14.64 -2.20
CA THR A 116 -1.67 -14.71 -1.33
C THR A 116 -2.31 -16.10 -1.38
N ALA A 117 -2.36 -16.73 -2.55
CA ALA A 117 -2.88 -18.09 -2.70
C ALA A 117 -2.01 -19.12 -1.96
N GLN A 118 -0.69 -18.98 -1.96
CA GLN A 118 0.22 -19.85 -1.21
C GLN A 118 0.02 -19.74 0.30
N GLU A 119 -0.18 -18.53 0.81
CA GLU A 119 -0.44 -18.28 2.23
C GLU A 119 -1.76 -18.90 2.70
N ALA A 120 -2.74 -18.99 1.81
CA ALA A 120 -4.06 -19.55 2.11
C ALA A 120 -4.09 -21.09 2.09
N LEU A 121 -3.04 -21.77 1.61
CA LEU A 121 -2.96 -23.22 1.60
C LEU A 121 -2.70 -23.74 3.02
N PRO A 122 -3.42 -24.75 3.49
CA PRO A 122 -3.12 -25.39 4.77
C PRO A 122 -1.73 -26.02 4.74
N ALA A 123 -1.04 -25.92 5.86
CA ALA A 123 0.29 -26.53 6.04
C ALA A 123 0.23 -28.08 5.94
#